data_df34fc60fd443cca19328628419627ce
#
_entry.id   df34fc60fd443cca19328628419627ce
#
_cell.length_a   1.000
_cell.length_b   1.000
_cell.length_c   1.000
_cell.angle_alpha   90.00
_cell.angle_beta   90.00
_cell.angle_gamma   90.00
#
_symmetry.space_group_name_H-M   'P 1'
#
loop_
_entity.id
_entity.type
_entity.pdbx_description
1 polymer ?
#
loop_
_entity_poly.entity_id
_entity_poly.type
_entity_poly.pdbx_seq_one_letter_code
_entity_poly.pdbx_strand_id
1 'polypeptide(L)'
;MLFEISGVEIHPLIPPLFAFVLSFFTSMGGVSGAFLILPFQVSILGFTSPAVSSTNQLYNIVSIPGGLYKYFKEGRMVMPLAWIVIFGTLPGVLIGALLRIELLPDPTNFKFFAGLVLLYMGIRLLLDIIAKKKANGSAENRFQELVKNNRGNSGRNSDLPKTKVIQFNLKSVIYEFYGERFDIPTLKVSLISFIVGIAGGIYGIGGGAIMAPFFVAFFNLPVYTVAGAALMGTFVTSVSGVAFYQMLAYLYPGQAISPDWLLGLFFGVGGLCGMYLGAKFQKYFPAKLIKAIFVICICLYQ
;
A
#
# COMPACT_ATOMS: atom_id res chain seq x y z
N MET A 1 8.71 12.47 24.10
CA MET A 1 7.38 11.96 24.54
C MET A 1 7.49 10.46 24.53
N LEU A 2 7.12 9.81 25.63
CA LEU A 2 7.09 8.35 25.75
C LEU A 2 5.74 7.84 25.24
N PHE A 3 5.77 6.82 24.39
CA PHE A 3 4.61 6.07 23.91
C PHE A 3 4.55 4.74 24.66
N GLU A 4 3.52 4.57 25.50
CA GLU A 4 3.51 3.55 26.56
C GLU A 4 3.50 2.10 26.05
N ILE A 5 2.76 1.80 24.96
CA ILE A 5 2.63 0.44 24.43
C ILE A 5 3.87 0.02 23.67
N SER A 6 4.45 0.95 22.91
CA SER A 6 5.66 0.69 22.11
C SER A 6 6.97 0.83 22.90
N GLY A 7 6.93 1.56 24.03
CA GLY A 7 8.12 1.97 24.78
C GLY A 7 9.02 2.97 24.04
N VAL A 8 8.54 3.53 22.95
CA VAL A 8 9.31 4.47 22.12
C VAL A 8 9.33 5.86 22.76
N GLU A 9 10.52 6.43 22.90
CA GLU A 9 10.70 7.79 23.31
C GLU A 9 11.24 8.62 22.13
N ILE A 10 10.40 9.56 21.62
CA ILE A 10 10.75 10.37 20.45
C ILE A 10 10.05 11.72 20.50
N HIS A 11 10.62 12.71 19.80
CA HIS A 11 9.98 14.03 19.66
C HIS A 11 8.66 13.90 18.88
N PRO A 12 7.53 14.44 19.37
CA PRO A 12 6.19 14.19 18.81
C PRO A 12 6.00 14.66 17.35
N LEU A 13 6.83 15.56 16.85
CA LEU A 13 6.78 16.00 15.45
C LEU A 13 7.49 15.05 14.47
N ILE A 14 8.37 14.16 14.93
CA ILE A 14 9.13 13.27 14.05
C ILE A 14 8.21 12.24 13.36
N PRO A 15 7.34 11.50 14.07
CA PRO A 15 6.46 10.54 13.43
C PRO A 15 5.59 11.14 12.31
N PRO A 16 4.86 12.26 12.50
CA PRO A 16 4.04 12.81 11.43
C PRO A 16 4.84 13.38 10.26
N LEU A 17 5.98 14.03 10.50
CA LEU A 17 6.82 14.56 9.42
C LEU A 17 7.42 13.42 8.58
N PHE A 18 7.93 12.39 9.23
CA PHE A 18 8.50 11.22 8.57
C PHE A 18 7.42 10.49 7.74
N ALA A 19 6.25 10.26 8.34
CA ALA A 19 5.13 9.64 7.65
C ALA A 19 4.62 10.48 6.48
N PHE A 20 4.60 11.81 6.61
CA PHE A 20 4.22 12.71 5.53
C PHE A 20 5.11 12.52 4.30
N VAL A 21 6.45 12.57 4.49
CA VAL A 21 7.42 12.44 3.40
C VAL A 21 7.29 11.07 2.72
N LEU A 22 7.30 9.99 3.51
CA LEU A 22 7.18 8.64 2.94
C LEU A 22 5.86 8.44 2.21
N SER A 23 4.74 8.87 2.82
CA SER A 23 3.41 8.67 2.25
C SER A 23 3.19 9.46 0.96
N PHE A 24 3.81 10.64 0.85
CA PHE A 24 3.77 11.43 -0.37
C PHE A 24 4.31 10.64 -1.57
N PHE A 25 5.45 9.99 -1.41
CA PHE A 25 6.03 9.20 -2.50
C PHE A 25 5.34 7.85 -2.69
N THR A 26 5.06 7.12 -1.60
CA THR A 26 4.51 5.76 -1.68
C THR A 26 3.10 5.73 -2.27
N SER A 27 2.26 6.72 -1.95
CA SER A 27 0.89 6.79 -2.50
C SER A 27 0.85 6.92 -4.01
N MET A 28 1.87 7.53 -4.63
CA MET A 28 1.97 7.61 -6.08
C MET A 28 2.10 6.23 -6.74
N GLY A 29 2.70 5.25 -6.05
CA GLY A 29 2.80 3.87 -6.52
C GLY A 29 1.62 2.98 -6.13
N GLY A 30 0.62 3.52 -5.42
CA GLY A 30 -0.49 2.73 -4.89
C GLY A 30 -0.09 1.84 -3.70
N VAL A 31 1.03 2.16 -3.06
CA VAL A 31 1.53 1.49 -1.87
C VAL A 31 1.33 2.40 -0.67
N SER A 32 0.96 1.83 0.47
CA SER A 32 0.88 2.58 1.71
C SER A 32 2.27 2.94 2.24
N GLY A 33 2.39 4.09 2.91
CA GLY A 33 3.60 4.49 3.64
C GLY A 33 4.01 3.49 4.73
N ALA A 34 3.07 2.71 5.25
CA ALA A 34 3.31 1.65 6.22
C ALA A 34 4.43 0.68 5.81
N PHE A 35 4.59 0.46 4.51
CA PHE A 35 5.64 -0.40 3.97
C PHE A 35 7.05 0.06 4.35
N LEU A 36 7.30 1.36 4.40
CA LEU A 36 8.60 1.95 4.76
C LEU A 36 8.63 2.46 6.21
N ILE A 37 7.48 2.71 6.82
CA ILE A 37 7.39 3.11 8.23
C ILE A 37 7.78 1.95 9.16
N LEU A 38 7.41 0.71 8.82
CA LEU A 38 7.74 -0.45 9.64
C LEU A 38 9.26 -0.62 9.86
N PRO A 39 10.13 -0.60 8.82
CA PRO A 39 11.57 -0.65 9.03
C PRO A 39 12.10 0.47 9.93
N PHE A 40 11.56 1.67 9.80
CA PHE A 40 11.87 2.78 10.68
C PHE A 40 11.51 2.48 12.14
N GLN A 41 10.29 1.98 12.38
CA GLN A 41 9.85 1.59 13.73
C GLN A 41 10.73 0.50 14.33
N VAL A 42 11.05 -0.53 13.53
CA VAL A 42 11.78 -1.71 13.99
C VAL A 42 13.28 -1.44 14.15
N SER A 43 13.91 -0.74 13.20
CA SER A 43 15.37 -0.60 13.15
C SER A 43 15.86 0.68 13.86
N ILE A 44 15.10 1.76 13.80
CA ILE A 44 15.50 3.05 14.38
C ILE A 44 14.85 3.28 15.73
N LEU A 45 13.54 2.99 15.86
CA LEU A 45 12.83 3.20 17.13
C LEU A 45 12.93 1.99 18.08
N GLY A 46 13.44 0.85 17.64
CA GLY A 46 13.53 -0.37 18.44
C GLY A 46 12.19 -1.03 18.77
N PHE A 47 11.11 -0.63 18.11
CA PHE A 47 9.76 -1.15 18.31
C PHE A 47 9.58 -2.47 17.59
N THR A 48 9.79 -3.59 18.28
CA THR A 48 9.88 -4.94 17.69
C THR A 48 8.80 -5.92 18.15
N SER A 49 8.02 -5.59 19.20
CA SER A 49 6.91 -6.42 19.65
C SER A 49 5.84 -6.59 18.57
N PRO A 50 4.94 -7.59 18.67
CA PRO A 50 3.82 -7.74 17.73
C PRO A 50 2.94 -6.49 17.55
N ALA A 51 2.91 -5.60 18.56
CA ALA A 51 2.22 -4.33 18.51
C ALA A 51 2.73 -3.39 17.38
N VAL A 52 3.94 -3.57 16.87
CA VAL A 52 4.43 -2.79 15.72
C VAL A 52 3.57 -3.06 14.47
N SER A 53 3.16 -4.31 14.24
CA SER A 53 2.33 -4.68 13.09
C SER A 53 0.92 -4.10 13.21
N SER A 54 0.31 -4.16 14.38
CA SER A 54 -1.01 -3.55 14.62
C SER A 54 -0.98 -2.03 14.58
N THR A 55 0.06 -1.39 15.11
CA THR A 55 0.29 0.07 15.04
C THR A 55 0.46 0.53 13.59
N ASN A 56 1.16 -0.25 12.79
CA ASN A 56 1.36 0.04 11.38
C ASN A 56 0.05 -0.10 10.56
N GLN A 57 -0.81 -1.05 10.93
CA GLN A 57 -2.16 -1.12 10.36
C GLN A 57 -3.05 0.05 10.82
N LEU A 58 -2.93 0.50 12.06
CA LEU A 58 -3.62 1.69 12.56
C LEU A 58 -3.21 2.95 11.78
N TYR A 59 -1.91 3.10 11.51
CA TYR A 59 -1.43 4.15 10.60
C TYR A 59 -2.17 4.11 9.26
N ASN A 60 -2.35 2.93 8.65
CA ASN A 60 -3.08 2.79 7.39
C ASN A 60 -4.52 3.27 7.47
N ILE A 61 -5.22 2.97 8.57
CA ILE A 61 -6.62 3.39 8.77
C ILE A 61 -6.74 4.92 8.74
N VAL A 62 -5.77 5.61 9.34
CA VAL A 62 -5.79 7.06 9.42
C VAL A 62 -5.29 7.70 8.11
N SER A 63 -4.25 7.16 7.51
CA SER A 63 -3.54 7.80 6.39
C SER A 63 -4.19 7.55 5.02
N ILE A 64 -4.68 6.33 4.76
CA ILE A 64 -5.16 5.91 3.43
C ILE A 64 -6.38 6.70 2.93
N PRO A 65 -7.35 7.10 3.77
CA PRO A 65 -8.50 7.88 3.32
C PRO A 65 -8.14 9.13 2.52
N GLY A 66 -7.01 9.79 2.85
CA GLY A 66 -6.51 10.95 2.10
C GLY A 66 -6.22 10.64 0.62
N GLY A 67 -5.55 9.52 0.36
CA GLY A 67 -5.27 9.04 -1.01
C GLY A 67 -6.52 8.54 -1.71
N LEU A 68 -7.34 7.71 -1.03
CA LEU A 68 -8.56 7.13 -1.59
C LEU A 68 -9.54 8.20 -2.07
N TYR A 69 -9.76 9.24 -1.26
CA TYR A 69 -10.63 10.35 -1.64
C TYR A 69 -10.23 10.93 -2.99
N LYS A 70 -8.94 11.08 -3.23
CA LYS A 70 -8.42 11.64 -4.47
C LYS A 70 -8.61 10.71 -5.66
N TYR A 71 -8.27 9.41 -5.51
CA TYR A 71 -8.46 8.41 -6.56
C TYR A 71 -9.94 8.22 -6.93
N PHE A 72 -10.81 8.23 -5.91
CA PHE A 72 -12.25 8.12 -6.12
C PHE A 72 -12.81 9.33 -6.88
N LYS A 73 -12.47 10.54 -6.42
CA LYS A 73 -12.94 11.79 -7.03
C LYS A 73 -12.49 11.94 -8.49
N GLU A 74 -11.32 11.44 -8.84
CA GLU A 74 -10.80 11.47 -10.21
C GLU A 74 -11.32 10.33 -11.10
N GLY A 75 -12.14 9.41 -10.56
CA GLY A 75 -12.72 8.29 -11.33
C GLY A 75 -11.68 7.30 -11.88
N ARG A 76 -10.52 7.19 -11.23
CA ARG A 76 -9.42 6.30 -11.62
C ARG A 76 -9.47 4.94 -10.93
N MET A 77 -10.36 4.75 -9.95
CA MET A 77 -10.45 3.53 -9.18
C MET A 77 -11.30 2.47 -9.89
N VAL A 78 -10.72 1.30 -10.12
CA VAL A 78 -11.41 0.13 -10.66
C VAL A 78 -12.03 -0.65 -9.48
N MET A 79 -13.30 -0.36 -9.15
CA MET A 79 -13.98 -0.96 -8.00
C MET A 79 -14.00 -2.50 -8.00
N PRO A 80 -14.27 -3.21 -9.12
CA PRO A 80 -14.21 -4.67 -9.13
C PRO A 80 -12.85 -5.22 -8.71
N LEU A 81 -11.77 -4.55 -9.11
CA LEU A 81 -10.42 -4.94 -8.72
C LEU A 81 -10.20 -4.74 -7.21
N ALA A 82 -10.73 -3.64 -6.64
CA ALA A 82 -10.68 -3.42 -5.20
C ALA A 82 -11.39 -4.54 -4.43
N TRP A 83 -12.57 -4.97 -4.88
CA TRP A 83 -13.29 -6.07 -4.25
C TRP A 83 -12.53 -7.40 -4.28
N ILE A 84 -11.91 -7.74 -5.42
CA ILE A 84 -11.09 -8.96 -5.51
C ILE A 84 -9.91 -8.91 -4.53
N VAL A 85 -9.26 -7.75 -4.42
CA VAL A 85 -8.17 -7.56 -3.45
C VAL A 85 -8.68 -7.71 -2.02
N ILE A 86 -9.78 -7.05 -1.66
CA ILE A 86 -10.36 -7.11 -0.31
C ILE A 86 -10.67 -8.56 0.08
N PHE A 87 -11.51 -9.24 -0.71
CA PHE A 87 -11.95 -10.60 -0.39
C PHE A 87 -10.83 -11.62 -0.49
N GLY A 88 -9.87 -11.42 -1.39
CA GLY A 88 -8.70 -12.29 -1.50
C GLY A 88 -7.73 -12.11 -0.34
N THR A 89 -7.41 -10.86 0.04
CA THR A 89 -6.38 -10.61 1.06
C THR A 89 -6.88 -10.72 2.50
N LEU A 90 -8.18 -10.49 2.75
CA LEU A 90 -8.72 -10.44 4.10
C LEU A 90 -8.47 -11.72 4.92
N PRO A 91 -8.80 -12.93 4.42
CA PRO A 91 -8.50 -14.17 5.16
C PRO A 91 -7.00 -14.34 5.39
N GLY A 92 -6.19 -13.98 4.39
CA GLY A 92 -4.74 -14.04 4.50
C GLY A 92 -4.20 -13.12 5.60
N VAL A 93 -4.70 -11.90 5.72
CA VAL A 93 -4.27 -10.94 6.76
C VAL A 93 -4.57 -11.47 8.17
N LEU A 94 -5.73 -12.10 8.37
CA LEU A 94 -6.07 -12.69 9.67
C LEU A 94 -5.15 -13.86 10.03
N ILE A 95 -4.87 -14.74 9.07
CA ILE A 95 -3.90 -15.82 9.24
C ILE A 95 -2.50 -15.24 9.50
N GLY A 96 -2.10 -14.23 8.74
CA GLY A 96 -0.80 -13.56 8.92
C GLY A 96 -0.64 -12.93 10.30
N ALA A 97 -1.70 -12.34 10.86
CA ALA A 97 -1.68 -11.79 12.22
C ALA A 97 -1.45 -12.87 13.27
N LEU A 98 -2.10 -14.05 13.16
CA LEU A 98 -1.83 -15.19 14.02
C LEU A 98 -0.39 -15.69 13.90
N LEU A 99 0.09 -15.86 12.66
CA LEU A 99 1.48 -16.30 12.42
C LEU A 99 2.51 -15.29 12.97
N ARG A 100 2.19 -13.98 12.95
CA ARG A 100 3.05 -12.95 13.55
C ARG A 100 3.20 -13.14 15.07
N ILE A 101 2.13 -13.53 15.75
CA ILE A 101 2.10 -13.69 17.21
C ILE A 101 2.72 -15.03 17.62
N GLU A 102 2.40 -16.10 16.91
CA GLU A 102 2.79 -17.46 17.31
C GLU A 102 4.17 -17.89 16.78
N LEU A 103 4.49 -17.57 15.52
CA LEU A 103 5.72 -18.04 14.88
C LEU A 103 6.82 -16.98 14.85
N LEU A 104 6.48 -15.70 14.90
CA LEU A 104 7.42 -14.60 14.80
C LEU A 104 7.34 -13.61 15.98
N PRO A 105 7.17 -14.07 17.24
CA PRO A 105 7.21 -13.17 18.40
C PRO A 105 8.62 -12.62 18.61
N ASP A 106 9.65 -13.39 18.25
CA ASP A 106 11.05 -13.01 18.39
C ASP A 106 11.43 -11.88 17.43
N PRO A 107 12.07 -10.80 17.95
CA PRO A 107 12.48 -9.65 17.14
C PRO A 107 13.42 -10.00 15.99
N THR A 108 14.33 -10.96 16.19
CA THR A 108 15.35 -11.33 15.18
C THR A 108 14.68 -12.02 13.99
N ASN A 109 13.82 -12.99 14.27
CA ASN A 109 13.08 -13.72 13.25
C ASN A 109 12.13 -12.78 12.47
N PHE A 110 11.50 -11.85 13.17
CA PHE A 110 10.64 -10.86 12.52
C PHE A 110 11.44 -9.88 11.63
N LYS A 111 12.58 -9.38 12.10
CA LYS A 111 13.47 -8.53 11.30
C LYS A 111 13.94 -9.24 10.04
N PHE A 112 14.33 -10.52 10.16
CA PHE A 112 14.72 -11.33 9.02
C PHE A 112 13.58 -11.49 8.00
N PHE A 113 12.38 -11.83 8.47
CA PHE A 113 11.19 -11.89 7.61
C PHE A 113 10.90 -10.54 6.92
N ALA A 114 10.91 -9.45 7.68
CA ALA A 114 10.67 -8.12 7.16
C ALA A 114 11.72 -7.73 6.10
N GLY A 115 12.98 -8.05 6.34
CA GLY A 115 14.08 -7.85 5.38
C GLY A 115 13.87 -8.65 4.08
N LEU A 116 13.45 -9.91 4.17
CA LEU A 116 13.12 -10.73 2.98
C LEU A 116 11.99 -10.13 2.15
N VAL A 117 10.93 -9.64 2.80
CA VAL A 117 9.80 -8.98 2.10
C VAL A 117 10.29 -7.71 1.39
N LEU A 118 11.09 -6.88 2.06
CA LEU A 118 11.68 -5.67 1.47
C LEU A 118 12.60 -6.01 0.30
N LEU A 119 13.48 -6.98 0.47
CA LEU A 119 14.41 -7.44 -0.57
C LEU A 119 13.66 -7.92 -1.81
N TYR A 120 12.65 -8.80 -1.62
CA TYR A 120 11.80 -9.27 -2.72
C TYR A 120 11.14 -8.12 -3.47
N MET A 121 10.55 -7.16 -2.74
CA MET A 121 9.91 -5.98 -3.34
C MET A 121 10.92 -5.09 -4.05
N GLY A 122 12.09 -4.87 -3.46
CA GLY A 122 13.17 -4.09 -4.05
C GLY A 122 13.68 -4.69 -5.36
N ILE A 123 14.01 -5.99 -5.35
CA ILE A 123 14.43 -6.74 -6.55
C ILE A 123 13.35 -6.67 -7.63
N ARG A 124 12.10 -6.87 -7.25
CA ARG A 124 10.98 -6.86 -8.19
C ARG A 124 10.79 -5.52 -8.89
N LEU A 125 10.87 -4.44 -8.12
CA LEU A 125 10.79 -3.07 -8.66
C LEU A 125 12.00 -2.73 -9.54
N LEU A 126 13.21 -3.17 -9.17
CA LEU A 126 14.41 -3.02 -9.98
C LEU A 126 14.28 -3.73 -11.33
N LEU A 127 13.85 -4.99 -11.31
CA LEU A 127 13.63 -5.77 -12.54
C LEU A 127 12.59 -5.09 -13.44
N ASP A 128 11.55 -4.48 -12.87
CA ASP A 128 10.54 -3.73 -13.61
C ASP A 128 11.08 -2.44 -14.27
N ILE A 129 12.06 -1.79 -13.63
CA ILE A 129 12.73 -0.60 -14.18
C ILE A 129 13.67 -0.99 -15.32
N ILE A 130 14.43 -2.08 -15.14
CA ILE A 130 15.44 -2.56 -16.09
C ILE A 130 14.77 -3.24 -17.29
N ALA A 131 13.72 -4.02 -17.05
CA ALA A 131 12.97 -4.64 -18.12
C ALA A 131 12.30 -3.56 -18.98
N LYS A 132 12.85 -3.30 -20.18
CA LYS A 132 12.24 -2.46 -21.22
C LYS A 132 10.97 -3.15 -21.76
N LYS A 133 9.93 -3.27 -20.95
CA LYS A 133 8.66 -3.83 -21.40
C LYS A 133 7.95 -2.82 -22.29
N LYS A 134 7.92 -3.12 -23.59
CA LYS A 134 7.18 -2.40 -24.64
C LYS A 134 5.64 -2.37 -24.40
N ALA A 135 5.12 -3.18 -23.47
CA ALA A 135 3.69 -3.44 -23.36
C ALA A 135 2.88 -2.41 -22.55
N ASN A 136 3.47 -1.72 -21.56
CA ASN A 136 2.73 -0.70 -20.79
C ASN A 136 2.74 0.70 -21.42
N GLY A 137 3.33 0.81 -22.62
CA GLY A 137 3.68 2.09 -23.20
C GLY A 137 2.51 2.91 -23.71
N SER A 138 1.43 2.30 -24.19
CA SER A 138 0.46 3.10 -24.94
C SER A 138 -0.58 3.78 -24.04
N ALA A 139 -1.26 3.08 -23.14
CA ALA A 139 -2.27 3.70 -22.28
C ALA A 139 -1.64 4.66 -21.25
N GLU A 140 -0.51 4.26 -20.67
CA GLU A 140 0.21 5.08 -19.69
C GLU A 140 0.84 6.33 -20.34
N ASN A 141 1.41 6.19 -21.53
CA ASN A 141 1.96 7.31 -22.29
C ASN A 141 0.85 8.24 -22.79
N ARG A 142 -0.25 7.71 -23.32
CA ARG A 142 -1.44 8.50 -23.72
C ARG A 142 -2.00 9.29 -22.55
N PHE A 143 -2.08 8.67 -21.36
CA PHE A 143 -2.50 9.37 -20.16
C PHE A 143 -1.57 10.54 -19.84
N GLN A 144 -0.24 10.33 -19.87
CA GLN A 144 0.74 11.38 -19.58
C GLN A 144 0.73 12.50 -20.63
N GLU A 145 0.59 12.16 -21.90
CA GLU A 145 0.47 13.15 -22.99
C GLU A 145 -0.76 14.03 -22.83
N LEU A 146 -1.91 13.43 -22.52
CA LEU A 146 -3.15 14.19 -22.28
C LEU A 146 -3.05 15.07 -21.03
N VAL A 147 -2.40 14.62 -19.98
CA VAL A 147 -2.15 15.44 -18.79
C VAL A 147 -1.21 16.60 -19.12
N LYS A 148 -0.19 16.40 -19.98
CA LYS A 148 0.70 17.48 -20.45
C LYS A 148 -0.04 18.50 -21.30
N ASN A 149 -0.84 18.03 -22.25
CA ASN A 149 -1.59 18.91 -23.17
C ASN A 149 -2.64 19.74 -22.44
N ASN A 150 -3.30 19.16 -21.41
CA ASN A 150 -4.27 19.88 -20.58
C ASN A 150 -3.64 20.86 -19.60
N ARG A 151 -2.33 20.81 -19.36
CA ARG A 151 -1.60 21.83 -18.56
C ARG A 151 -1.56 23.20 -19.24
N GLY A 152 -1.58 23.24 -20.58
CA GLY A 152 -1.56 24.49 -21.36
C GLY A 152 -2.90 25.24 -21.39
N ASN A 153 -4.00 24.57 -21.12
CA ASN A 153 -5.34 25.14 -21.09
C ASN A 153 -5.80 25.36 -19.66
N SER A 154 -5.35 26.46 -19.06
CA SER A 154 -5.76 26.92 -17.73
C SER A 154 -7.28 27.16 -17.70
N GLY A 155 -8.05 26.26 -17.17
CA GLY A 155 -9.43 26.60 -16.85
C GLY A 155 -10.46 25.49 -16.70
N ARG A 156 -10.23 24.27 -17.15
CA ARG A 156 -11.17 23.20 -16.93
C ARG A 156 -10.48 21.94 -16.41
N ASN A 157 -10.80 21.55 -15.20
CA ASN A 157 -10.62 20.17 -14.71
C ASN A 157 -11.54 19.20 -15.49
N SER A 158 -11.66 19.41 -16.78
CA SER A 158 -12.56 18.72 -17.67
C SER A 158 -11.89 17.44 -18.16
N ASP A 159 -12.41 16.33 -17.68
CA ASP A 159 -12.60 15.12 -18.45
C ASP A 159 -11.34 14.34 -18.87
N LEU A 160 -10.43 14.09 -17.90
CA LEU A 160 -9.58 12.92 -18.06
C LEU A 160 -10.51 11.70 -18.11
N PRO A 161 -10.45 10.85 -19.15
CA PRO A 161 -11.32 9.70 -19.28
C PRO A 161 -11.25 8.82 -18.03
N LYS A 162 -12.42 8.54 -17.46
CA LYS A 162 -12.57 7.68 -16.30
C LYS A 162 -12.38 6.23 -16.72
N THR A 163 -11.94 5.39 -15.81
CA THR A 163 -11.93 3.93 -16.02
C THR A 163 -13.37 3.44 -16.24
N LYS A 164 -13.61 2.65 -17.27
CA LYS A 164 -14.91 2.07 -17.57
C LYS A 164 -14.84 0.56 -17.39
N VAL A 165 -15.60 0.05 -16.42
CA VAL A 165 -15.76 -1.40 -16.21
C VAL A 165 -16.71 -1.93 -17.27
N ILE A 166 -16.26 -2.93 -18.05
CA ILE A 166 -17.05 -3.57 -19.09
C ILE A 166 -17.72 -4.84 -18.55
N GLN A 167 -16.95 -5.64 -17.79
CA GLN A 167 -17.42 -6.91 -17.28
C GLN A 167 -16.82 -7.21 -15.91
N PHE A 168 -17.62 -7.76 -15.02
CA PHE A 168 -17.19 -8.27 -13.73
C PHE A 168 -17.89 -9.60 -13.43
N ASN A 169 -17.13 -10.69 -13.45
CA ASN A 169 -17.61 -12.01 -13.08
C ASN A 169 -16.51 -12.84 -12.38
N LEU A 170 -16.85 -14.05 -11.95
CA LEU A 170 -15.90 -14.95 -11.27
C LEU A 170 -14.76 -15.43 -12.16
N LYS A 171 -14.88 -15.33 -13.49
CA LYS A 171 -13.83 -15.75 -14.44
C LYS A 171 -12.86 -14.62 -14.71
N SER A 172 -13.37 -13.42 -15.00
CA SER A 172 -12.53 -12.27 -15.34
C SER A 172 -13.16 -10.93 -15.00
N VAL A 173 -12.30 -9.94 -14.81
CA VAL A 173 -12.64 -8.52 -14.77
C VAL A 173 -12.10 -7.86 -16.03
N ILE A 174 -12.98 -7.26 -16.81
CA ILE A 174 -12.61 -6.53 -18.02
C ILE A 174 -12.93 -5.06 -17.79
N TYR A 175 -11.92 -4.21 -17.94
CA TYR A 175 -12.10 -2.77 -17.88
C TYR A 175 -11.34 -2.08 -19.02
N GLU A 176 -11.79 -0.89 -19.36
CA GLU A 176 -11.18 -0.04 -20.38
C GLU A 176 -10.56 1.19 -19.72
N PHE A 177 -9.34 1.53 -20.15
CA PHE A 177 -8.62 2.72 -19.76
C PHE A 177 -7.91 3.31 -20.98
N TYR A 178 -8.27 4.51 -21.37
CA TYR A 178 -7.73 5.23 -22.54
C TYR A 178 -7.77 4.45 -23.86
N GLY A 179 -8.88 3.73 -24.09
CA GLY A 179 -9.10 2.95 -25.31
C GLY A 179 -8.39 1.59 -25.34
N GLU A 180 -7.68 1.24 -24.27
CA GLU A 180 -7.10 -0.11 -24.11
C GLU A 180 -7.95 -0.94 -23.15
N ARG A 181 -8.16 -2.20 -23.51
CA ARG A 181 -8.89 -3.17 -22.70
C ARG A 181 -7.92 -4.04 -21.92
N PHE A 182 -8.21 -4.19 -20.63
CA PHE A 182 -7.47 -5.04 -19.70
C PHE A 182 -8.37 -6.17 -19.24
N ASP A 183 -7.93 -7.39 -19.45
CA ASP A 183 -8.61 -8.62 -19.02
C ASP A 183 -7.80 -9.28 -17.89
N ILE A 184 -8.43 -9.45 -16.75
CA ILE A 184 -7.77 -9.90 -15.51
C ILE A 184 -8.48 -11.16 -15.01
N PRO A 185 -7.79 -12.30 -14.92
CA PRO A 185 -8.38 -13.55 -14.42
C PRO A 185 -8.64 -13.44 -12.92
N THR A 186 -9.91 -13.36 -12.51
CA THR A 186 -10.35 -13.16 -11.13
C THR A 186 -9.75 -14.19 -10.16
N LEU A 187 -9.81 -15.48 -10.52
CA LEU A 187 -9.33 -16.56 -9.64
C LEU A 187 -7.81 -16.46 -9.37
N LYS A 188 -7.01 -16.16 -10.40
CA LYS A 188 -5.55 -16.03 -10.24
C LYS A 188 -5.21 -14.83 -9.33
N VAL A 189 -5.91 -13.71 -9.52
CA VAL A 189 -5.71 -12.53 -8.67
C VAL A 189 -6.14 -12.83 -7.24
N SER A 190 -7.27 -13.48 -7.01
CA SER A 190 -7.73 -13.84 -5.66
C SER A 190 -6.75 -14.75 -4.93
N LEU A 191 -6.18 -15.76 -5.62
CA LEU A 191 -5.19 -16.66 -5.03
C LEU A 191 -3.90 -15.93 -4.66
N ILE A 192 -3.40 -15.07 -5.56
CA ILE A 192 -2.23 -14.23 -5.28
C ILE A 192 -2.54 -13.27 -4.12
N SER A 193 -3.73 -12.67 -4.12
CA SER A 193 -4.17 -11.78 -3.05
C SER A 193 -4.19 -12.49 -1.69
N PHE A 194 -4.62 -13.75 -1.64
CA PHE A 194 -4.61 -14.54 -0.40
C PHE A 194 -3.20 -14.75 0.15
N ILE A 195 -2.26 -15.18 -0.70
CA ILE A 195 -0.85 -15.39 -0.31
C ILE A 195 -0.21 -14.07 0.14
N VAL A 196 -0.43 -13.01 -0.65
CA VAL A 196 0.06 -11.66 -0.33
C VAL A 196 -0.58 -11.12 0.95
N GLY A 197 -1.85 -11.48 1.19
CA GLY A 197 -2.56 -11.16 2.41
C GLY A 197 -1.87 -11.72 3.65
N ILE A 198 -1.40 -12.97 3.61
CA ILE A 198 -0.65 -13.59 4.72
C ILE A 198 0.63 -12.79 5.00
N ALA A 199 1.44 -12.52 3.98
CA ALA A 199 2.65 -11.72 4.15
C ALA A 199 2.35 -10.30 4.66
N GLY A 200 1.30 -9.65 4.14
CA GLY A 200 0.86 -8.33 4.57
C GLY A 200 0.31 -8.30 6.00
N GLY A 201 -0.32 -9.38 6.45
CA GLY A 201 -0.80 -9.56 7.83
C GLY A 201 0.35 -9.70 8.83
N ILE A 202 1.35 -10.54 8.53
CA ILE A 202 2.56 -10.69 9.33
C ILE A 202 3.31 -9.36 9.43
N TYR A 203 3.52 -8.71 8.30
CA TYR A 203 4.26 -7.44 8.22
C TYR A 203 3.48 -6.28 8.86
N GLY A 204 2.15 -6.36 8.91
CA GLY A 204 1.32 -5.25 9.41
C GLY A 204 1.07 -4.12 8.42
N ILE A 205 1.20 -4.37 7.12
CA ILE A 205 0.93 -3.36 6.07
C ILE A 205 -0.44 -3.48 5.42
N GLY A 206 -1.21 -4.53 5.79
CA GLY A 206 -2.45 -4.87 5.10
C GLY A 206 -2.19 -5.55 3.74
N GLY A 207 -3.15 -6.33 3.28
CA GLY A 207 -2.96 -7.18 2.10
C GLY A 207 -2.81 -6.43 0.78
N GLY A 208 -3.49 -5.30 0.62
CA GLY A 208 -3.51 -4.56 -0.64
C GLY A 208 -2.19 -3.84 -0.98
N ALA A 209 -1.39 -3.45 0.02
CA ALA A 209 -0.18 -2.65 -0.21
C ALA A 209 0.84 -3.33 -1.12
N ILE A 210 0.98 -4.65 -1.01
CA ILE A 210 1.88 -5.45 -1.85
C ILE A 210 1.23 -5.75 -3.22
N MET A 211 -0.11 -5.69 -3.33
CA MET A 211 -0.81 -6.03 -4.57
C MET A 211 -0.55 -5.07 -5.72
N ALA A 212 -0.32 -3.78 -5.46
CA ALA A 212 -0.08 -2.80 -6.52
C ALA A 212 1.14 -3.17 -7.41
N PRO A 213 2.33 -3.46 -6.86
CA PRO A 213 3.45 -3.95 -7.65
C PRO A 213 3.15 -5.26 -8.40
N PHE A 214 2.39 -6.18 -7.79
CA PHE A 214 1.99 -7.42 -8.48
C PHE A 214 1.11 -7.16 -9.71
N PHE A 215 0.14 -6.27 -9.59
CA PHE A 215 -0.71 -5.89 -10.72
C PHE A 215 0.08 -5.31 -11.89
N VAL A 216 1.04 -4.44 -11.59
CA VAL A 216 1.89 -3.85 -12.61
C VAL A 216 2.83 -4.89 -13.22
N ALA A 217 3.45 -5.73 -12.39
CA ALA A 217 4.51 -6.62 -12.82
C ALA A 217 4.00 -7.89 -13.53
N PHE A 218 2.93 -8.52 -13.03
CA PHE A 218 2.42 -9.78 -13.57
C PHE A 218 1.27 -9.60 -14.56
N PHE A 219 0.41 -8.60 -14.34
CA PHE A 219 -0.76 -8.37 -15.16
C PHE A 219 -0.59 -7.18 -16.11
N ASN A 220 0.57 -6.51 -16.09
CA ASN A 220 0.89 -5.34 -16.91
C ASN A 220 -0.15 -4.22 -16.84
N LEU A 221 -0.77 -4.03 -15.65
CA LEU A 221 -1.78 -3.01 -15.47
C LEU A 221 -1.17 -1.63 -15.24
N PRO A 222 -1.78 -0.56 -15.74
CA PRO A 222 -1.30 0.80 -15.50
C PRO A 222 -1.34 1.17 -14.01
N VAL A 223 -0.25 1.75 -13.48
CA VAL A 223 -0.16 2.17 -12.06
C VAL A 223 -1.32 3.08 -11.67
N TYR A 224 -1.77 3.92 -12.59
CA TYR A 224 -2.85 4.89 -12.36
C TYR A 224 -4.22 4.27 -12.10
N THR A 225 -4.46 3.03 -12.55
CA THR A 225 -5.73 2.30 -12.36
C THR A 225 -5.70 1.38 -11.15
N VAL A 226 -4.53 0.82 -10.83
CA VAL A 226 -4.40 -0.16 -9.73
C VAL A 226 -4.16 0.48 -8.37
N ALA A 227 -3.57 1.69 -8.34
CA ALA A 227 -3.19 2.35 -7.09
C ALA A 227 -4.38 2.54 -6.13
N GLY A 228 -5.50 3.03 -6.63
CA GLY A 228 -6.71 3.21 -5.83
C GLY A 228 -7.29 1.89 -5.31
N ALA A 229 -7.34 0.85 -6.16
CA ALA A 229 -7.85 -0.46 -5.79
C ALA A 229 -6.99 -1.14 -4.71
N ALA A 230 -5.67 -1.07 -4.86
CA ALA A 230 -4.71 -1.60 -3.89
C ALA A 230 -4.81 -0.88 -2.52
N LEU A 231 -4.87 0.46 -2.52
CA LEU A 231 -5.06 1.24 -1.30
C LEU A 231 -6.40 0.95 -0.61
N MET A 232 -7.48 0.77 -1.39
CA MET A 232 -8.78 0.38 -0.82
C MET A 232 -8.71 -1.00 -0.15
N GLY A 233 -8.07 -1.96 -0.80
CA GLY A 233 -7.80 -3.27 -0.20
C GLY A 233 -6.99 -3.16 1.09
N THR A 234 -5.93 -2.34 1.09
CA THR A 234 -5.12 -2.08 2.27
C THR A 234 -5.93 -1.46 3.40
N PHE A 235 -6.76 -0.47 3.10
CA PHE A 235 -7.60 0.19 4.10
C PHE A 235 -8.54 -0.78 4.80
N VAL A 236 -9.33 -1.54 4.02
CA VAL A 236 -10.32 -2.48 4.57
C VAL A 236 -9.63 -3.60 5.38
N THR A 237 -8.54 -4.15 4.85
CA THR A 237 -7.80 -5.20 5.56
C THR A 237 -7.09 -4.69 6.79
N SER A 238 -6.67 -3.41 6.83
CA SER A 238 -6.08 -2.80 8.03
C SER A 238 -7.13 -2.56 9.12
N VAL A 239 -8.35 -2.14 8.75
CA VAL A 239 -9.47 -2.03 9.73
C VAL A 239 -9.75 -3.39 10.37
N SER A 240 -9.91 -4.43 9.55
CA SER A 240 -10.14 -5.79 10.03
C SER A 240 -8.96 -6.33 10.84
N GLY A 241 -7.74 -6.03 10.41
CA GLY A 241 -6.52 -6.45 11.08
C GLY A 241 -6.35 -5.81 12.46
N VAL A 242 -6.55 -4.49 12.60
CA VAL A 242 -6.50 -3.83 13.91
C VAL A 242 -7.56 -4.42 14.85
N ALA A 243 -8.79 -4.61 14.39
CA ALA A 243 -9.84 -5.25 15.18
C ALA A 243 -9.43 -6.66 15.62
N PHE A 244 -8.83 -7.43 14.73
CA PHE A 244 -8.39 -8.79 15.01
C PHE A 244 -7.21 -8.82 15.99
N TYR A 245 -6.18 -7.96 15.81
CA TYR A 245 -5.07 -7.82 16.76
C TYR A 245 -5.57 -7.39 18.14
N GLN A 246 -6.56 -6.51 18.21
CA GLN A 246 -7.18 -6.10 19.47
C GLN A 246 -7.89 -7.27 20.16
N MET A 247 -8.58 -8.13 19.40
CA MET A 247 -9.18 -9.36 19.96
C MET A 247 -8.10 -10.34 20.45
N LEU A 248 -7.05 -10.54 19.67
CA LEU A 248 -5.94 -11.44 20.05
C LEU A 248 -5.20 -10.95 21.30
N ALA A 249 -5.13 -9.64 21.54
CA ALA A 249 -4.51 -9.09 22.75
C ALA A 249 -5.18 -9.58 24.05
N TYR A 250 -6.49 -9.88 24.02
CA TYR A 250 -7.18 -10.49 25.15
C TYR A 250 -6.84 -11.97 25.33
N LEU A 251 -6.49 -12.68 24.26
CA LEU A 251 -6.13 -14.11 24.29
C LEU A 251 -4.67 -14.34 24.65
N TYR A 252 -3.80 -13.36 24.44
CA TYR A 252 -2.36 -13.43 24.68
C TYR A 252 -1.89 -12.30 25.63
N PRO A 253 -2.32 -12.28 26.90
CA PRO A 253 -2.06 -11.15 27.81
C PRO A 253 -0.57 -10.95 28.17
N GLY A 254 0.29 -11.93 27.85
CA GLY A 254 1.74 -11.83 28.07
C GLY A 254 2.53 -11.13 26.98
N GLN A 255 1.88 -10.70 25.90
CA GLN A 255 2.53 -10.06 24.76
C GLN A 255 1.93 -8.68 24.46
N ALA A 256 2.78 -7.73 24.09
CA ALA A 256 2.32 -6.43 23.57
C ALA A 256 1.83 -6.61 22.12
N ILE A 257 0.51 -6.72 21.94
CA ILE A 257 -0.16 -7.01 20.65
C ILE A 257 -1.04 -5.85 20.21
N SER A 258 -1.73 -5.19 21.16
CA SER A 258 -2.56 -4.02 20.90
C SER A 258 -1.77 -2.92 20.20
N PRO A 259 -2.36 -2.18 19.25
CA PRO A 259 -1.68 -1.07 18.63
C PRO A 259 -1.32 0.01 19.65
N ASP A 260 -0.19 0.65 19.45
CA ASP A 260 0.08 1.94 20.10
C ASP A 260 -0.76 3.01 19.39
N TRP A 261 -1.92 3.29 20.01
CA TRP A 261 -2.93 4.19 19.43
C TRP A 261 -2.37 5.58 19.15
N LEU A 262 -1.59 6.10 20.09
CA LEU A 262 -1.07 7.46 19.99
C LEU A 262 0.01 7.55 18.92
N LEU A 263 0.98 6.63 18.91
CA LEU A 263 2.04 6.58 17.90
C LEU A 263 1.46 6.36 16.50
N GLY A 264 0.50 5.44 16.36
CA GLY A 264 -0.20 5.16 15.11
C GLY A 264 -0.98 6.36 14.58
N LEU A 265 -1.63 7.14 15.47
CA LEU A 265 -2.31 8.38 15.10
C LEU A 265 -1.33 9.48 14.65
N PHE A 266 -0.19 9.66 15.33
CA PHE A 266 0.82 10.65 14.93
C PHE A 266 1.37 10.34 13.54
N PHE A 267 1.78 9.10 13.30
CA PHE A 267 2.15 8.66 11.94
C PHE A 267 1.00 8.84 10.95
N GLY A 268 -0.21 8.46 11.35
CA GLY A 268 -1.41 8.49 10.52
C GLY A 268 -1.77 9.89 10.02
N VAL A 269 -1.72 10.89 10.87
CA VAL A 269 -2.04 12.30 10.52
C VAL A 269 -1.06 12.82 9.48
N GLY A 270 0.24 12.61 9.69
CA GLY A 270 1.25 12.95 8.68
C GLY A 270 1.03 12.19 7.37
N GLY A 271 0.75 10.89 7.48
CA GLY A 271 0.44 10.03 6.35
C GLY A 271 -0.78 10.47 5.55
N LEU A 272 -1.84 10.93 6.21
CA LEU A 272 -3.07 11.41 5.56
C LEU A 272 -2.77 12.57 4.60
N CYS A 273 -2.04 13.57 5.08
CA CYS A 273 -1.62 14.72 4.27
C CYS A 273 -0.70 14.28 3.13
N GLY A 274 0.29 13.43 3.43
CA GLY A 274 1.22 12.91 2.45
C GLY A 274 0.53 12.12 1.35
N MET A 275 -0.37 11.19 1.71
CA MET A 275 -1.12 10.38 0.75
C MET A 275 -2.06 11.21 -0.14
N TYR A 276 -2.74 12.20 0.43
CA TYR A 276 -3.60 13.09 -0.34
C TYR A 276 -2.79 13.86 -1.39
N LEU A 277 -1.68 14.46 -0.98
CA LEU A 277 -0.82 15.22 -1.89
C LEU A 277 -0.14 14.29 -2.91
N GLY A 278 0.37 13.14 -2.50
CA GLY A 278 0.99 12.18 -3.41
C GLY A 278 0.01 11.68 -4.48
N ALA A 279 -1.21 11.31 -4.11
CA ALA A 279 -2.25 10.93 -5.07
C ALA A 279 -2.63 12.08 -6.02
N LYS A 280 -2.66 13.33 -5.51
CA LYS A 280 -2.90 14.52 -6.32
C LYS A 280 -1.80 14.77 -7.35
N PHE A 281 -0.55 14.58 -6.94
CA PHE A 281 0.62 14.85 -7.78
C PHE A 281 1.03 13.68 -8.67
N GLN A 282 0.56 12.44 -8.39
CA GLN A 282 0.89 11.22 -9.15
C GLN A 282 0.83 11.42 -10.67
N LYS A 283 -0.20 12.07 -11.17
CA LYS A 283 -0.41 12.31 -12.61
C LYS A 283 0.69 13.16 -13.28
N TYR A 284 1.48 13.87 -12.49
CA TYR A 284 2.56 14.72 -12.98
C TYR A 284 3.93 14.03 -12.97
N PHE A 285 4.02 12.87 -12.30
CA PHE A 285 5.25 12.09 -12.17
C PHE A 285 5.22 10.91 -13.15
N PRO A 286 6.27 10.70 -13.93
CA PRO A 286 6.37 9.51 -14.78
C PRO A 286 6.49 8.25 -13.91
N ALA A 287 5.85 7.16 -14.33
CA ALA A 287 5.84 5.90 -13.58
C ALA A 287 7.26 5.36 -13.28
N LYS A 288 8.22 5.60 -14.18
CA LYS A 288 9.63 5.23 -13.96
C LYS A 288 10.24 5.94 -12.75
N LEU A 289 9.96 7.24 -12.59
CA LEU A 289 10.48 8.02 -11.46
C LEU A 289 9.86 7.54 -10.14
N ILE A 290 8.56 7.25 -10.14
CA ILE A 290 7.88 6.69 -8.97
C ILE A 290 8.53 5.39 -8.53
N LYS A 291 8.76 4.45 -9.47
CA LYS A 291 9.44 3.17 -9.19
C LYS A 291 10.88 3.36 -8.68
N ALA A 292 11.63 4.28 -9.28
CA ALA A 292 13.01 4.56 -8.86
C ALA A 292 13.08 5.09 -7.42
N ILE A 293 12.18 5.98 -7.02
CA ILE A 293 12.09 6.50 -5.65
C ILE A 293 11.84 5.35 -4.67
N PHE A 294 10.94 4.42 -5.00
CA PHE A 294 10.69 3.24 -4.16
C PHE A 294 11.94 2.39 -3.95
N VAL A 295 12.67 2.10 -5.03
CA VAL A 295 13.92 1.33 -4.95
C VAL A 295 14.94 2.02 -4.06
N ILE A 296 15.14 3.33 -4.23
CA ILE A 296 16.06 4.12 -3.40
C ILE A 296 15.63 4.04 -1.93
N CYS A 297 14.34 4.23 -1.63
CA CYS A 297 13.85 4.13 -0.26
C CYS A 297 14.09 2.74 0.35
N ILE A 298 13.89 1.67 -0.42
CA ILE A 298 14.13 0.29 0.06
C ILE A 298 15.63 0.06 0.31
N CYS A 299 16.50 0.51 -0.60
CA CYS A 299 17.96 0.36 -0.44
C CYS A 299 18.53 1.14 0.75
N LEU A 300 17.90 2.23 1.16
CA LEU A 300 18.32 2.99 2.35
C LEU A 300 18.02 2.28 3.68
N TYR A 301 17.16 1.26 3.67
CA TYR A 301 16.74 0.51 4.86
C TYR A 301 17.35 -0.92 4.93
N GLN A 302 18.14 -1.34 3.96
CA GLN A 302 18.92 -2.58 3.99
C GLN A 302 20.33 -2.35 4.46
#